data_fcda838ef89dfc3156e8ca2e0362d95c
#
_entry.id   fcda838ef89dfc3156e8ca2e0362d95c
#
_cell.length_a   1.000
_cell.length_b   1.000
_cell.length_c   1.000
_cell.angle_alpha   90.00
_cell.angle_beta   90.00
_cell.angle_gamma   90.00
#
_symmetry.space_group_name_H-M   'P 1'
#
loop_
_entity.id
_entity.type
_entity.pdbx_description
1 polymer ?
#
loop_
_entity_poly.entity_id
_entity_poly.type
_entity_poly.pdbx_seq_one_letter_code
_entity_poly.pdbx_strand_id
1 'polypeptide(L)'
;SVSVPADANAIFIVSAIAGGGGGAKAFEYDKAGGESAGGGGGGGASASNVYLTVTGGETLTISVGSGGSAGNQFTGFTYNASGGTGGSTTVTRANGSVILNLGGGTGATSSNGGVQGPLVSHGQGQGGTASSATILSSGTTTSGATVSSGSLSNGSNGTIGANCSGDNCRIDGKAGGNSGAGSGGGAGGSS
;
A
#
# COMPACT_ATOMS: atom_id res chain seq x y z
N SER A 1 12.03 3.41 18.68
CA SER A 1 13.31 2.69 18.58
C SER A 1 13.31 1.47 19.49
N VAL A 2 14.07 0.45 19.13
CA VAL A 2 14.19 -0.81 19.85
C VAL A 2 15.68 -1.09 20.05
N SER A 3 16.08 -1.43 21.28
CA SER A 3 17.45 -1.87 21.57
C SER A 3 17.57 -3.37 21.36
N VAL A 4 18.55 -3.78 20.59
CA VAL A 4 18.87 -5.19 20.36
C VAL A 4 19.64 -5.74 21.56
N PRO A 5 19.29 -6.90 22.15
CA PRO A 5 20.08 -7.53 23.19
C PRO A 5 21.54 -7.74 22.75
N ALA A 6 22.48 -7.64 23.70
CA ALA A 6 23.91 -7.67 23.37
C ALA A 6 24.38 -9.01 22.77
N ASP A 7 23.69 -10.07 23.06
CA ASP A 7 23.94 -11.44 22.59
C ASP A 7 23.14 -11.84 21.35
N ALA A 8 22.26 -10.95 20.85
CA ALA A 8 21.44 -11.23 19.68
C ALA A 8 22.18 -10.91 18.38
N ASN A 9 22.04 -11.78 17.38
CA ASN A 9 22.55 -11.59 16.03
C ASN A 9 21.45 -11.55 14.95
N ALA A 10 20.20 -11.76 15.35
CA ALA A 10 19.04 -11.66 14.49
C ALA A 10 17.80 -11.20 15.28
N ILE A 11 16.89 -10.52 14.59
CA ILE A 11 15.52 -10.27 15.07
C ILE A 11 14.54 -11.01 14.18
N PHE A 12 13.47 -11.52 14.80
CA PHE A 12 12.41 -12.22 14.08
C PHE A 12 11.18 -11.31 13.94
N ILE A 13 10.77 -11.12 12.70
CA ILE A 13 9.55 -10.38 12.35
C ILE A 13 8.48 -11.39 11.93
N VAL A 14 7.48 -11.57 12.77
CA VAL A 14 6.35 -12.46 12.46
C VAL A 14 5.54 -11.90 11.29
N SER A 15 5.24 -10.62 11.33
CA SER A 15 4.52 -9.93 10.27
C SER A 15 4.83 -8.44 10.29
N ALA A 16 5.01 -7.85 9.12
CA ALA A 16 5.07 -6.41 8.90
C ALA A 16 4.38 -6.07 7.59
N ILE A 17 3.70 -4.93 7.55
CA ILE A 17 2.92 -4.49 6.39
C ILE A 17 3.14 -2.99 6.20
N ALA A 18 3.28 -2.54 4.97
CA ALA A 18 3.28 -1.13 4.60
C ALA A 18 1.86 -0.62 4.34
N GLY A 19 1.68 0.69 4.35
CA GLY A 19 0.40 1.31 4.07
C GLY A 19 -0.10 1.02 2.65
N GLY A 20 -1.37 0.69 2.49
CA GLY A 20 -2.02 0.63 1.18
C GLY A 20 -2.32 2.04 0.65
N GLY A 21 -2.41 2.18 -0.67
CA GLY A 21 -2.84 3.41 -1.32
C GLY A 21 -4.34 3.67 -1.14
N GLY A 22 -4.75 4.92 -1.20
CA GLY A 22 -6.15 5.32 -1.17
C GLY A 22 -6.86 5.06 -2.49
N GLY A 23 -8.15 4.77 -2.46
CA GLY A 23 -8.99 4.70 -3.66
C GLY A 23 -9.30 6.10 -4.23
N ALA A 24 -9.54 6.17 -5.53
CA ALA A 24 -10.06 7.36 -6.17
C ALA A 24 -11.57 7.48 -5.92
N LYS A 25 -12.08 8.71 -5.82
CA LYS A 25 -13.52 8.93 -5.66
C LYS A 25 -14.25 8.72 -6.99
N ALA A 26 -15.43 8.12 -6.90
CA ALA A 26 -16.39 8.08 -8.00
C ALA A 26 -16.98 9.46 -8.26
N PHE A 27 -17.46 9.69 -9.49
CA PHE A 27 -18.10 10.93 -9.91
C PHE A 27 -19.49 10.64 -10.48
N GLU A 28 -20.46 11.42 -10.02
CA GLU A 28 -21.81 11.45 -10.56
C GLU A 28 -22.01 12.76 -11.34
N TYR A 29 -22.48 12.68 -12.57
CA TYR A 29 -22.79 13.84 -13.39
C TYR A 29 -24.30 14.04 -13.47
N ASP A 30 -24.79 15.08 -12.81
CA ASP A 30 -26.22 15.34 -12.52
C ASP A 30 -27.10 15.62 -13.75
N LYS A 31 -26.58 15.72 -14.96
CA LYS A 31 -27.37 16.16 -16.13
C LYS A 31 -27.30 15.31 -17.40
N ALA A 32 -26.50 14.28 -17.42
CA ALA A 32 -26.31 13.44 -18.61
C ALA A 32 -26.29 11.93 -18.36
N GLY A 33 -26.70 11.46 -17.17
CA GLY A 33 -26.87 10.03 -16.88
C GLY A 33 -25.57 9.21 -16.95
N GLY A 34 -24.42 9.80 -16.65
CA GLY A 34 -23.15 9.09 -16.63
C GLY A 34 -22.65 8.89 -15.21
N GLU A 35 -22.49 7.65 -14.77
CA GLU A 35 -21.84 7.30 -13.49
C GLU A 35 -20.45 6.73 -13.74
N SER A 36 -19.55 6.99 -12.82
CA SER A 36 -18.22 6.35 -12.84
C SER A 36 -17.89 5.78 -11.47
N ALA A 37 -17.26 4.61 -11.45
CA ALA A 37 -16.71 4.03 -10.24
C ALA A 37 -15.26 4.46 -10.04
N GLY A 38 -14.90 4.85 -8.84
CA GLY A 38 -13.53 5.14 -8.47
C GLY A 38 -12.65 3.90 -8.55
N GLY A 39 -11.39 4.06 -8.97
CA GLY A 39 -10.40 3.00 -8.98
C GLY A 39 -9.95 2.66 -7.55
N GLY A 40 -9.57 1.41 -7.32
CA GLY A 40 -8.98 0.96 -6.06
C GLY A 40 -7.50 1.34 -5.94
N GLY A 41 -7.06 1.74 -4.75
CA GLY A 41 -5.63 1.94 -4.44
C GLY A 41 -4.85 0.62 -4.42
N GLY A 42 -3.56 0.68 -4.61
CA GLY A 42 -2.67 -0.49 -4.51
C GLY A 42 -2.46 -0.96 -3.07
N GLY A 43 -2.25 -2.25 -2.87
CA GLY A 43 -1.85 -2.82 -1.57
C GLY A 43 -0.42 -2.43 -1.19
N GLY A 44 -0.14 -2.31 0.10
CA GLY A 44 1.24 -2.17 0.59
C GLY A 44 2.01 -3.49 0.51
N ALA A 45 3.32 -3.42 0.46
CA ALA A 45 4.17 -4.59 0.55
C ALA A 45 4.15 -5.20 1.96
N SER A 46 4.51 -6.47 2.09
CA SER A 46 4.51 -7.20 3.37
C SER A 46 5.72 -8.10 3.54
N ALA A 47 6.04 -8.39 4.80
CA ALA A 47 7.01 -9.38 5.23
C ALA A 47 6.35 -10.35 6.21
N SER A 48 6.66 -11.63 6.12
CA SER A 48 6.14 -12.66 6.98
C SER A 48 7.24 -13.65 7.37
N ASN A 49 7.37 -13.92 8.67
CA ASN A 49 8.33 -14.83 9.26
C ASN A 49 9.80 -14.57 8.85
N VAL A 50 10.17 -13.30 8.81
CA VAL A 50 11.48 -12.83 8.32
C VAL A 50 12.45 -12.65 9.48
N TYR A 51 13.67 -13.18 9.33
CA TYR A 51 14.79 -12.90 10.22
C TYR A 51 15.71 -11.85 9.60
N LEU A 52 15.90 -10.74 10.32
CA LEU A 52 16.84 -9.70 9.95
C LEU A 52 18.12 -9.85 10.73
N THR A 53 19.26 -9.89 10.05
CA THR A 53 20.58 -9.90 10.69
C THR A 53 20.81 -8.56 11.39
N VAL A 54 21.20 -8.62 12.66
CA VAL A 54 21.47 -7.44 13.50
C VAL A 54 22.80 -7.59 14.23
N THR A 55 23.27 -6.52 14.83
CA THR A 55 24.43 -6.52 15.72
C THR A 55 23.95 -6.36 17.16
N GLY A 56 24.41 -7.22 18.06
CA GLY A 56 24.09 -7.12 19.48
C GLY A 56 24.44 -5.75 20.05
N GLY A 57 23.54 -5.20 20.86
CA GLY A 57 23.68 -3.88 21.47
C GLY A 57 23.31 -2.69 20.56
N GLU A 58 23.02 -2.92 19.27
CA GLU A 58 22.60 -1.81 18.39
C GLU A 58 21.17 -1.32 18.69
N THR A 59 20.88 -0.10 18.25
CA THR A 59 19.54 0.45 18.31
C THR A 59 18.95 0.48 16.90
N LEU A 60 17.72 -0.03 16.77
CA LEU A 60 16.95 0.01 15.53
C LEU A 60 15.81 1.01 15.63
N THR A 61 15.55 1.71 14.55
CA THR A 61 14.34 2.54 14.39
C THR A 61 13.35 1.80 13.49
N ILE A 62 12.14 1.59 13.99
CA ILE A 62 11.04 1.01 13.23
C ILE A 62 10.05 2.14 12.92
N SER A 63 9.81 2.36 11.63
CA SER A 63 8.79 3.29 11.14
C SER A 63 7.68 2.49 10.48
N VAL A 64 6.45 2.71 10.88
CA VAL A 64 5.27 2.05 10.29
C VAL A 64 4.57 3.01 9.35
N GLY A 65 4.38 2.59 8.11
CA GLY A 65 3.70 3.38 7.10
C GLY A 65 2.21 3.53 7.36
N SER A 66 1.70 4.75 7.22
CA SER A 66 0.26 5.03 7.25
C SER A 66 -0.42 4.62 5.95
N GLY A 67 -1.71 4.35 5.99
CA GLY A 67 -2.52 4.22 4.76
C GLY A 67 -2.57 5.55 4.00
N GLY A 68 -2.71 5.47 2.67
CA GLY A 68 -2.96 6.62 1.80
C GLY A 68 -4.37 7.18 2.02
N SER A 69 -4.50 8.50 1.87
CA SER A 69 -5.81 9.15 1.96
C SER A 69 -6.72 8.74 0.81
N ALA A 70 -8.02 8.64 1.07
CA ALA A 70 -9.00 8.51 -0.01
C ALA A 70 -9.03 9.78 -0.87
N GLY A 71 -9.43 9.64 -2.13
CA GLY A 71 -9.65 10.77 -3.02
C GLY A 71 -10.68 11.74 -2.44
N ASN A 72 -10.34 13.02 -2.44
CA ASN A 72 -11.19 14.06 -1.86
C ASN A 72 -12.36 14.41 -2.75
N GLN A 73 -13.42 14.89 -2.10
CA GLN A 73 -14.59 15.39 -2.74
C GLN A 73 -14.31 16.72 -3.47
N PHE A 74 -15.10 16.97 -4.47
CA PHE A 74 -15.26 18.18 -5.24
C PHE A 74 -15.13 19.50 -4.44
N THR A 75 -14.26 20.37 -4.88
CA THR A 75 -14.25 21.79 -4.47
C THR A 75 -14.18 22.66 -5.72
N GLY A 76 -15.30 23.18 -6.16
CA GLY A 76 -15.38 24.04 -7.36
C GLY A 76 -15.18 23.25 -8.67
N PHE A 77 -14.58 23.88 -9.68
CA PHE A 77 -14.38 23.31 -11.02
C PHE A 77 -13.11 22.46 -11.17
N THR A 78 -12.43 22.14 -10.07
CA THR A 78 -11.19 21.35 -10.10
C THR A 78 -11.46 19.96 -9.51
N TYR A 79 -11.33 18.93 -10.35
CA TYR A 79 -11.56 17.53 -9.99
C TYR A 79 -10.25 16.86 -9.60
N ASN A 80 -9.95 16.75 -8.34
CA ASN A 80 -8.80 15.97 -7.87
C ASN A 80 -9.29 14.83 -6.96
N ALA A 81 -9.83 13.80 -7.59
CA ALA A 81 -10.40 12.64 -6.92
C ALA A 81 -9.40 11.49 -6.75
N SER A 82 -8.11 11.72 -7.00
CA SER A 82 -7.06 10.70 -6.85
C SER A 82 -6.82 10.36 -5.39
N GLY A 83 -6.60 9.08 -5.11
CA GLY A 83 -6.16 8.62 -3.79
C GLY A 83 -4.71 8.98 -3.49
N GLY A 84 -4.37 9.06 -2.22
CA GLY A 84 -2.99 9.27 -1.74
C GLY A 84 -2.18 7.97 -1.73
N THR A 85 -0.86 8.09 -1.78
CA THR A 85 0.06 6.96 -1.63
C THR A 85 0.18 6.56 -0.16
N GLY A 86 0.21 5.27 0.12
CA GLY A 86 0.52 4.72 1.44
C GLY A 86 1.98 4.92 1.82
N GLY A 87 2.26 5.01 3.11
CA GLY A 87 3.60 5.13 3.66
C GLY A 87 4.37 3.81 3.65
N SER A 88 5.70 3.89 3.56
CA SER A 88 6.57 2.72 3.70
C SER A 88 6.75 2.32 5.16
N THR A 89 6.86 1.01 5.41
CA THR A 89 7.30 0.47 6.70
C THR A 89 8.76 0.08 6.59
N THR A 90 9.59 0.61 7.49
CA THR A 90 11.05 0.41 7.45
C THR A 90 11.62 0.00 8.79
N VAL A 91 12.72 -0.76 8.75
CA VAL A 91 13.61 -1.00 9.89
C VAL A 91 14.98 -0.44 9.52
N THR A 92 15.50 0.46 10.33
CA THR A 92 16.72 1.23 10.05
C THR A 92 17.68 1.15 11.24
N ARG A 93 18.96 0.98 10.98
CA ARG A 93 20.03 1.03 11.99
C ARG A 93 20.34 2.47 12.40
N ALA A 94 21.00 2.66 13.53
CA ALA A 94 21.41 3.98 14.02
C ALA A 94 22.30 4.75 13.03
N ASN A 95 23.06 4.06 12.18
CA ASN A 95 23.87 4.67 11.13
C ASN A 95 23.09 5.05 9.85
N GLY A 96 21.77 4.92 9.85
CA GLY A 96 20.91 5.22 8.71
C GLY A 96 20.73 4.09 7.69
N SER A 97 21.41 2.95 7.86
CA SER A 97 21.25 1.81 6.94
C SER A 97 19.88 1.16 7.10
N VAL A 98 19.12 1.08 6.02
CA VAL A 98 17.81 0.42 5.99
C VAL A 98 18.02 -1.08 5.83
N ILE A 99 17.53 -1.88 6.77
CA ILE A 99 17.66 -3.35 6.75
C ILE A 99 16.35 -4.07 6.34
N LEU A 100 15.22 -3.37 6.37
CA LEU A 100 13.96 -3.79 5.78
C LEU A 100 13.25 -2.56 5.22
N ASN A 101 12.75 -2.66 3.99
CA ASN A 101 11.90 -1.65 3.39
C ASN A 101 10.70 -2.33 2.72
N LEU A 102 9.53 -1.98 3.20
CA LEU A 102 8.24 -2.38 2.62
C LEU A 102 7.60 -1.12 2.05
N GLY A 103 7.51 -1.02 0.73
CA GLY A 103 6.92 0.13 0.04
C GLY A 103 5.42 0.18 0.22
N GLY A 104 4.88 1.37 0.40
CA GLY A 104 3.43 1.60 0.37
C GLY A 104 2.85 1.44 -1.03
N GLY A 105 1.58 1.09 -1.13
CA GLY A 105 0.84 1.08 -2.39
C GLY A 105 0.52 2.50 -2.85
N THR A 106 0.51 2.74 -4.17
CA THR A 106 0.12 4.05 -4.70
C THR A 106 -1.40 4.22 -4.66
N GLY A 107 -1.85 5.45 -4.55
CA GLY A 107 -3.26 5.76 -4.71
C GLY A 107 -3.75 5.52 -6.13
N ALA A 108 -5.04 5.27 -6.28
CA ALA A 108 -5.69 5.24 -7.57
C ALA A 108 -5.70 6.63 -8.19
N THR A 109 -5.54 6.69 -9.50
CA THR A 109 -5.60 7.96 -10.23
C THR A 109 -7.00 8.23 -10.76
N SER A 110 -7.36 9.50 -10.79
CA SER A 110 -8.56 9.97 -11.47
C SER A 110 -8.12 11.04 -12.47
N SER A 111 -8.50 10.89 -13.73
CA SER A 111 -8.25 11.92 -14.75
C SER A 111 -9.50 12.75 -14.95
N ASN A 112 -9.33 14.07 -15.03
CA ASN A 112 -10.40 14.96 -15.44
C ASN A 112 -10.77 14.71 -16.90
N GLY A 113 -11.95 14.17 -17.14
CA GLY A 113 -12.64 14.45 -18.38
C GLY A 113 -13.03 15.94 -18.37
N GLY A 114 -12.62 16.70 -19.39
CA GLY A 114 -12.93 18.14 -19.44
C GLY A 114 -14.41 18.42 -19.26
N VAL A 115 -14.74 19.66 -18.95
CA VAL A 115 -16.05 20.21 -18.51
C VAL A 115 -17.27 19.81 -19.35
N GLN A 116 -17.13 19.04 -20.42
CA GLN A 116 -18.19 18.57 -21.31
C GLN A 116 -17.94 17.15 -21.89
N GLY A 117 -17.06 16.33 -21.30
CA GLY A 117 -16.77 14.99 -21.82
C GLY A 117 -17.35 13.88 -20.94
N PRO A 118 -17.98 12.85 -21.51
CA PRO A 118 -18.72 11.84 -20.76
C PRO A 118 -17.86 10.77 -20.09
N LEU A 119 -16.54 10.87 -20.09
CA LEU A 119 -15.68 9.78 -19.63
C LEU A 119 -14.52 10.30 -18.75
N VAL A 120 -14.67 10.13 -17.44
CA VAL A 120 -13.56 10.20 -16.50
C VAL A 120 -12.90 8.82 -16.48
N SER A 121 -11.64 8.72 -16.87
CA SER A 121 -10.91 7.46 -16.70
C SER A 121 -10.31 7.38 -15.30
N HIS A 122 -10.54 6.26 -14.62
CA HIS A 122 -9.97 5.97 -13.31
C HIS A 122 -8.90 4.89 -13.46
N GLY A 123 -7.68 5.23 -13.13
CA GLY A 123 -6.57 4.27 -13.05
C GLY A 123 -6.55 3.55 -11.71
N GLN A 124 -6.00 2.35 -11.71
CA GLN A 124 -5.72 1.59 -10.48
C GLN A 124 -4.45 2.11 -9.79
N GLY A 125 -4.38 1.98 -8.47
CA GLY A 125 -3.14 2.12 -7.72
C GLY A 125 -2.24 0.90 -7.90
N GLN A 126 -0.92 1.12 -7.95
CA GLN A 126 0.08 0.07 -8.04
C GLN A 126 0.40 -0.49 -6.64
N GLY A 127 0.67 -1.78 -6.56
CA GLY A 127 1.15 -2.41 -5.35
C GLY A 127 2.55 -1.90 -4.94
N GLY A 128 2.79 -1.81 -3.64
CA GLY A 128 4.11 -1.47 -3.10
C GLY A 128 5.11 -2.60 -3.30
N THR A 129 6.39 -2.27 -3.40
CA THR A 129 7.50 -3.24 -3.54
C THR A 129 8.14 -3.55 -2.20
N ALA A 130 8.49 -4.82 -1.97
CA ALA A 130 9.24 -5.26 -0.81
C ALA A 130 10.72 -5.42 -1.16
N SER A 131 11.59 -4.89 -0.32
CA SER A 131 13.04 -5.09 -0.42
C SER A 131 13.68 -5.20 0.95
N SER A 132 14.78 -5.93 1.05
CA SER A 132 15.57 -6.05 2.27
C SER A 132 17.05 -6.16 1.92
N ALA A 133 17.90 -5.49 2.68
CA ALA A 133 19.35 -5.56 2.52
C ALA A 133 20.00 -6.72 3.30
N THR A 134 19.33 -7.25 4.34
CA THR A 134 19.95 -8.19 5.29
C THR A 134 18.98 -9.21 5.88
N ILE A 135 18.37 -10.03 5.03
CA ILE A 135 17.59 -11.20 5.50
C ILE A 135 18.53 -12.39 5.74
N LEU A 136 18.36 -13.04 6.87
CA LEU A 136 18.95 -14.36 7.10
C LEU A 136 18.14 -15.39 6.29
N SER A 137 18.75 -15.96 5.26
CA SER A 137 18.07 -16.81 4.29
C SER A 137 17.71 -18.21 4.81
N SER A 138 18.46 -18.76 5.72
CA SER A 138 18.21 -19.95 6.55
C SER A 138 19.51 -20.27 7.28
N GLY A 139 19.43 -20.90 8.39
CA GLY A 139 20.63 -21.28 9.15
C GLY A 139 20.34 -21.51 10.62
N THR A 140 21.41 -21.65 11.39
CA THR A 140 21.32 -21.74 12.84
C THR A 140 21.77 -20.43 13.45
N THR A 141 20.96 -19.85 14.33
CA THR A 141 21.35 -18.65 15.09
C THR A 141 22.40 -18.98 16.12
N THR A 142 23.08 -17.97 16.68
CA THR A 142 24.07 -18.16 17.76
C THR A 142 23.47 -18.83 19.00
N SER A 143 22.15 -18.72 19.18
CA SER A 143 21.40 -19.43 20.24
C SER A 143 21.04 -20.89 19.89
N GLY A 144 21.43 -21.37 18.71
CA GLY A 144 21.13 -22.73 18.25
C GLY A 144 19.76 -22.92 17.63
N ALA A 145 18.96 -21.86 17.50
CA ALA A 145 17.67 -21.94 16.84
C ALA A 145 17.84 -22.06 15.31
N THR A 146 17.17 -23.02 14.72
CA THR A 146 17.09 -23.15 13.25
C THR A 146 16.08 -22.14 12.72
N VAL A 147 16.50 -21.32 11.75
CA VAL A 147 15.65 -20.35 11.07
C VAL A 147 15.36 -20.82 9.65
N SER A 148 14.12 -20.72 9.24
CA SER A 148 13.72 -20.88 7.85
C SER A 148 13.56 -19.50 7.19
N SER A 149 13.81 -19.43 5.90
CA SER A 149 13.58 -18.18 5.14
C SER A 149 12.11 -17.78 5.23
N GLY A 150 11.88 -16.55 5.66
CA GLY A 150 10.57 -15.93 5.56
C GLY A 150 10.28 -15.45 4.13
N SER A 151 9.09 -14.90 3.91
CA SER A 151 8.67 -14.37 2.62
C SER A 151 8.55 -12.86 2.64
N LEU A 152 9.01 -12.23 1.57
CA LEU A 152 8.69 -10.85 1.21
C LEU A 152 7.69 -10.90 0.05
N SER A 153 6.64 -10.12 0.14
CA SER A 153 5.61 -10.07 -0.89
C SER A 153 5.31 -8.63 -1.28
N ASN A 154 5.26 -8.38 -2.58
CA ASN A 154 4.75 -7.11 -3.09
C ASN A 154 3.24 -7.03 -2.84
N GLY A 155 2.75 -5.81 -2.66
CA GLY A 155 1.32 -5.56 -2.68
C GLY A 155 0.76 -5.80 -4.08
N SER A 156 -0.52 -6.19 -4.20
CA SER A 156 -1.19 -6.28 -5.49
C SER A 156 -1.73 -4.92 -5.93
N ASN A 157 -1.92 -4.77 -7.24
CA ASN A 157 -2.57 -3.59 -7.79
C ASN A 157 -4.05 -3.54 -7.35
N GLY A 158 -4.59 -2.34 -7.24
CA GLY A 158 -6.03 -2.12 -7.11
C GLY A 158 -6.75 -2.47 -8.42
N THR A 159 -8.07 -2.36 -8.40
CA THR A 159 -8.91 -2.59 -9.57
C THR A 159 -9.17 -1.28 -10.31
N ILE A 160 -9.16 -1.32 -11.64
CA ILE A 160 -9.50 -0.17 -12.49
C ILE A 160 -10.97 0.19 -12.26
N GLY A 161 -11.26 1.50 -12.16
CA GLY A 161 -12.62 2.02 -12.11
C GLY A 161 -13.37 1.69 -13.41
N ALA A 162 -14.69 1.62 -13.34
CA ALA A 162 -15.55 1.39 -14.49
C ALA A 162 -16.36 2.64 -14.80
N ASN A 163 -16.67 2.83 -16.08
CA ASN A 163 -17.58 3.87 -16.55
C ASN A 163 -18.87 3.25 -17.07
N CYS A 164 -19.93 3.94 -16.90
CA CYS A 164 -21.23 3.50 -17.37
C CYS A 164 -21.97 4.70 -17.99
N SER A 165 -22.68 4.46 -19.09
CA SER A 165 -23.48 5.46 -19.76
C SER A 165 -24.92 4.95 -19.92
N GLY A 166 -25.93 5.73 -19.48
CA GLY A 166 -27.35 5.42 -19.59
C GLY A 166 -28.12 5.65 -18.29
N ASP A 167 -29.42 5.87 -18.41
CA ASP A 167 -30.31 6.36 -17.34
C ASP A 167 -30.52 5.37 -16.15
N ASN A 168 -30.02 4.15 -16.21
CA ASN A 168 -30.18 3.12 -15.16
C ASN A 168 -28.88 2.42 -14.80
N CYS A 169 -27.78 3.11 -14.90
CA CYS A 169 -26.48 2.53 -14.72
C CYS A 169 -25.94 2.83 -13.33
N ARG A 170 -25.84 1.82 -12.49
CA ARG A 170 -25.21 1.89 -11.18
C ARG A 170 -23.93 1.06 -11.16
N ILE A 171 -22.84 1.67 -10.71
CA ILE A 171 -21.56 0.98 -10.61
C ILE A 171 -21.04 1.03 -9.17
N ASP A 172 -20.77 -0.13 -8.60
CA ASP A 172 -20.16 -0.22 -7.29
C ASP A 172 -18.67 0.18 -7.33
N GLY A 173 -18.20 0.76 -6.24
CA GLY A 173 -16.78 1.07 -6.05
C GLY A 173 -15.90 -0.16 -6.24
N LYS A 174 -14.69 0.02 -6.74
CA LYS A 174 -13.76 -1.05 -7.07
C LYS A 174 -12.81 -1.37 -5.91
N ALA A 175 -12.54 -2.66 -5.75
CA ALA A 175 -11.68 -3.15 -4.67
C ALA A 175 -10.25 -2.61 -4.78
N GLY A 176 -9.66 -2.31 -3.62
CA GLY A 176 -8.25 -2.04 -3.47
C GLY A 176 -7.40 -3.29 -3.64
N GLY A 177 -6.12 -3.11 -3.87
CA GLY A 177 -5.13 -4.19 -3.91
C GLY A 177 -4.85 -4.73 -2.52
N ASN A 178 -4.54 -6.01 -2.40
CA ASN A 178 -4.19 -6.66 -1.14
C ASN A 178 -2.69 -6.54 -0.87
N SER A 179 -2.33 -6.39 0.40
CA SER A 179 -1.00 -6.77 0.86
C SER A 179 -0.94 -8.28 0.99
N GLY A 180 0.21 -8.91 0.75
CA GLY A 180 0.35 -10.38 0.83
C GLY A 180 -0.03 -11.00 2.19
N ALA A 181 -0.26 -10.18 3.23
CA ALA A 181 -0.69 -10.60 4.58
C ALA A 181 -2.13 -10.12 4.93
N GLY A 182 -2.89 -9.65 3.99
CA GLY A 182 -4.28 -9.19 4.17
C GLY A 182 -4.40 -7.76 4.66
N SER A 183 -5.03 -6.93 4.19
CA SER A 183 -5.57 -5.59 4.26
C SER A 183 -5.30 -4.81 3.00
N GLY A 184 -6.31 -4.73 2.19
CA GLY A 184 -6.27 -4.02 0.94
C GLY A 184 -6.23 -2.51 1.10
N GLY A 185 -5.78 -1.83 0.07
CA GLY A 185 -6.03 -0.41 -0.12
C GLY A 185 -7.53 -0.13 -0.10
N GLY A 186 -7.91 1.07 0.30
CA GLY A 186 -9.31 1.46 0.39
C GLY A 186 -10.08 1.22 -0.92
N ALA A 187 -11.31 0.78 -0.81
CA ALA A 187 -12.22 0.73 -1.94
C ALA A 187 -12.52 2.16 -2.43
N GLY A 188 -12.62 2.33 -3.72
CA GLY A 188 -13.18 3.54 -4.30
C GLY A 188 -14.63 3.65 -3.85
N GLY A 189 -15.01 4.78 -3.23
CA GLY A 189 -16.39 5.00 -2.82
C GLY A 189 -17.31 5.13 -4.04
N SER A 190 -18.50 4.51 -3.97
CA SER A 190 -19.66 4.91 -4.75
C SER A 190 -20.37 6.03 -4.00
N SER A 191 -20.80 7.04 -4.69
CA SER A 191 -21.73 8.05 -4.17
C SER A 191 -23.13 7.62 -4.46
#